data_59594ed6efd7c5e19b9278a87234c5ae
#
_entry.id   59594ed6efd7c5e19b9278a87234c5ae
#
_cell.length_a   1.000
_cell.length_b   1.000
_cell.length_c   1.000
_cell.angle_alpha   90.00
_cell.angle_beta   90.00
_cell.angle_gamma   90.00
#
_symmetry.space_group_name_H-M   'P 1'
#
loop_
_entity.id
_entity.type
_entity.pdbx_description
1 polymer ?
#
loop_
_entity_poly.entity_id
_entity_poly.type
_entity_poly.pdbx_seq_one_letter_code
_entity_poly.pdbx_strand_id
1 'polypeptide(L)'
;KQISITGTGEIDGNGIAFMGKELDDSYELKPVTDFDPRPHVLTLINAEKTVIRDITIRNSAYWTMHLIGCYDALIDGISLLNNLKIRNGDGIDVDHSKKVRIANCFIESGDDCICLKNRREFEEYGSCEDIVVTNCVMTSRSCAIKIGSENMDKIDNVLFNNCIIKNSNRGIGIQNRDEGTVSNVIFSNILVDCMFYSDVWWGKAEPIYVTSY
;
A
#
# COMPACT_ATOMS: atom_id res chain seq x y z
N LYS A 1 -18.06 -12.74 -3.80
CA LYS A 1 -17.81 -14.10 -3.23
C LYS A 1 -16.99 -13.95 -1.96
N GLN A 2 -17.28 -14.79 -0.94
CA GLN A 2 -16.49 -14.84 0.28
C GLN A 2 -15.12 -15.49 0.00
N ILE A 3 -14.04 -14.86 0.49
CA ILE A 3 -12.66 -15.36 0.37
C ILE A 3 -12.03 -15.37 1.77
N SER A 4 -11.32 -16.45 2.10
CA SER A 4 -10.57 -16.53 3.35
C SER A 4 -9.17 -17.11 3.09
N ILE A 5 -8.14 -16.36 3.50
CA ILE A 5 -6.73 -16.80 3.49
C ILE A 5 -6.22 -16.61 4.92
N THR A 6 -6.06 -17.71 5.65
CA THR A 6 -5.75 -17.65 7.08
C THR A 6 -4.75 -18.73 7.48
N GLY A 7 -4.06 -18.51 8.58
CA GLY A 7 -3.11 -19.46 9.13
C GLY A 7 -1.74 -18.84 9.37
N THR A 8 -0.75 -19.67 9.71
CA THR A 8 0.63 -19.21 10.01
C THR A 8 1.60 -19.48 8.87
N GLY A 9 1.08 -19.69 7.66
CA GLY A 9 1.88 -19.95 6.47
C GLY A 9 2.48 -18.70 5.84
N GLU A 10 3.28 -18.93 4.80
CA GLU A 10 3.97 -17.88 4.06
C GLU A 10 3.64 -17.96 2.58
N ILE A 11 3.48 -16.79 1.94
CA ILE A 11 3.40 -16.61 0.49
C ILE A 11 4.63 -15.81 0.07
N ASP A 12 5.52 -16.41 -0.71
CA ASP A 12 6.69 -15.75 -1.27
C ASP A 12 6.43 -15.39 -2.74
N GLY A 13 6.42 -14.09 -3.06
CA GLY A 13 6.19 -13.56 -4.40
C GLY A 13 7.39 -13.72 -5.34
N ASN A 14 8.55 -14.19 -4.82
CA ASN A 14 9.79 -14.39 -5.58
C ASN A 14 10.19 -13.16 -6.43
N GLY A 15 9.93 -11.97 -5.94
CA GLY A 15 10.09 -10.71 -6.67
C GLY A 15 11.49 -10.45 -7.18
N ILE A 16 12.51 -10.96 -6.47
CA ILE A 16 13.90 -10.79 -6.89
C ILE A 16 14.20 -11.46 -8.25
N ALA A 17 13.45 -12.48 -8.63
CA ALA A 17 13.61 -13.15 -9.92
C ALA A 17 13.23 -12.25 -11.12
N PHE A 18 12.51 -11.17 -10.88
CA PHE A 18 12.13 -10.17 -11.89
C PHE A 18 13.11 -9.00 -11.95
N MET A 19 14.10 -8.97 -11.05
CA MET A 19 15.06 -7.87 -10.92
C MET A 19 16.41 -8.23 -11.51
N GLY A 20 17.07 -7.23 -12.07
CA GLY A 20 18.45 -7.32 -12.50
C GLY A 20 19.44 -7.35 -11.32
N LYS A 21 20.72 -7.42 -11.65
CA LYS A 21 21.78 -7.43 -10.64
C LYS A 21 21.78 -6.12 -9.84
N GLU A 22 21.87 -6.23 -8.53
CA GLU A 22 22.11 -5.09 -7.65
C GLU A 22 23.53 -4.55 -7.88
N LEU A 23 23.64 -3.23 -8.02
CA LEU A 23 24.90 -2.52 -8.06
C LEU A 23 25.18 -1.89 -6.68
N ASP A 24 26.43 -1.73 -6.31
CA ASP A 24 26.83 -1.25 -4.98
C ASP A 24 26.26 0.14 -4.64
N ASP A 25 26.08 0.99 -5.65
CA ASP A 25 25.54 2.35 -5.51
C ASP A 25 24.05 2.44 -5.84
N SER A 26 23.36 1.32 -6.11
CA SER A 26 21.97 1.35 -6.49
C SER A 26 21.06 1.63 -5.31
N TYR A 27 20.23 2.66 -5.45
CA TYR A 27 19.16 2.97 -4.49
C TYR A 27 17.88 2.16 -4.77
N GLU A 28 17.75 1.60 -5.96
CA GLU A 28 16.68 0.70 -6.37
C GLU A 28 17.19 -0.43 -7.26
N LEU A 29 16.50 -1.56 -7.25
CA LEU A 29 16.70 -2.63 -8.23
C LEU A 29 15.93 -2.29 -9.50
N LYS A 30 16.55 -2.54 -10.65
CA LYS A 30 15.90 -2.36 -11.96
C LYS A 30 15.28 -3.69 -12.41
N PRO A 31 14.10 -3.66 -13.06
CA PRO A 31 13.56 -4.86 -13.72
C PRO A 31 14.53 -5.44 -14.74
N VAL A 32 14.48 -6.76 -14.95
CA VAL A 32 15.34 -7.46 -15.92
C VAL A 32 15.03 -7.02 -17.36
N THR A 33 13.78 -6.60 -17.62
CA THR A 33 13.32 -6.18 -18.95
C THR A 33 12.82 -4.76 -18.94
N ASP A 34 12.92 -4.06 -20.08
CA ASP A 34 12.36 -2.70 -20.25
C ASP A 34 10.82 -2.71 -20.20
N PHE A 35 10.18 -3.78 -20.64
CA PHE A 35 8.77 -4.05 -20.42
C PHE A 35 8.59 -4.56 -19.00
N ASP A 36 7.71 -3.94 -18.24
CA ASP A 36 7.52 -4.25 -16.81
C ASP A 36 6.37 -5.24 -16.56
N PRO A 37 6.59 -6.56 -16.75
CA PRO A 37 5.58 -7.60 -16.61
C PRO A 37 5.46 -8.12 -15.17
N ARG A 38 5.94 -7.36 -14.18
CA ARG A 38 5.99 -7.82 -12.79
C ARG A 38 4.58 -8.08 -12.24
N PRO A 39 4.31 -9.25 -11.66
CA PRO A 39 2.99 -9.58 -11.15
C PRO A 39 2.74 -9.01 -9.74
N HIS A 40 1.48 -8.74 -9.45
CA HIS A 40 1.01 -8.62 -8.06
C HIS A 40 1.02 -10.00 -7.38
N VAL A 41 1.16 -10.05 -6.05
CA VAL A 41 1.07 -11.33 -5.33
C VAL A 41 -0.39 -11.74 -5.15
N LEU A 42 -1.24 -10.83 -4.73
CA LEU A 42 -2.68 -11.06 -4.56
C LEU A 42 -3.47 -9.93 -5.21
N THR A 43 -4.35 -10.26 -6.14
CA THR A 43 -5.33 -9.33 -6.68
C THR A 43 -6.74 -9.87 -6.41
N LEU A 44 -7.54 -9.11 -5.67
CA LEU A 44 -8.90 -9.45 -5.33
C LEU A 44 -9.85 -8.46 -6.00
N ILE A 45 -10.68 -8.94 -6.92
CA ILE A 45 -11.60 -8.11 -7.68
C ILE A 45 -13.04 -8.45 -7.30
N ASN A 46 -13.82 -7.45 -6.91
CA ASN A 46 -15.24 -7.57 -6.57
C ASN A 46 -15.51 -8.71 -5.57
N ALA A 47 -14.63 -8.79 -4.54
CA ALA A 47 -14.76 -9.78 -3.48
C ALA A 47 -15.57 -9.23 -2.31
N GLU A 48 -16.44 -10.05 -1.75
CA GLU A 48 -17.23 -9.71 -0.58
C GLU A 48 -16.82 -10.57 0.62
N LYS A 49 -16.84 -9.98 1.81
CA LYS A 49 -16.53 -10.68 3.08
C LYS A 49 -15.18 -11.41 3.02
N THR A 50 -14.17 -10.67 2.59
CA THR A 50 -12.79 -11.18 2.52
C THR A 50 -12.16 -11.18 3.92
N VAL A 51 -11.47 -12.26 4.28
CA VAL A 51 -10.66 -12.34 5.49
C VAL A 51 -9.26 -12.81 5.15
N ILE A 52 -8.24 -11.98 5.42
CA ILE A 52 -6.81 -12.35 5.27
C ILE A 52 -6.16 -12.15 6.63
N ARG A 53 -5.62 -13.22 7.21
CA ARG A 53 -5.22 -13.16 8.62
C ARG A 53 -4.06 -14.10 8.97
N ASP A 54 -3.17 -13.61 9.85
CA ASP A 54 -2.11 -14.37 10.52
C ASP A 54 -1.05 -14.97 9.58
N ILE A 55 -1.05 -14.60 8.29
CA ILE A 55 -0.07 -15.07 7.30
C ILE A 55 1.09 -14.09 7.13
N THR A 56 2.18 -14.60 6.58
CA THR A 56 3.28 -13.78 6.07
C THR A 56 3.22 -13.71 4.55
N ILE A 57 3.36 -12.50 3.98
CA ILE A 57 3.53 -12.31 2.53
C ILE A 57 4.83 -11.54 2.33
N ARG A 58 5.68 -11.99 1.42
CA ARG A 58 6.97 -11.33 1.20
C ARG A 58 7.45 -11.36 -0.23
N ASN A 59 8.49 -10.57 -0.48
CA ASN A 59 9.23 -10.57 -1.74
C ASN A 59 8.34 -10.34 -2.96
N SER A 60 7.43 -9.37 -2.91
CA SER A 60 6.63 -8.99 -4.06
C SER A 60 7.50 -8.42 -5.19
N ALA A 61 7.17 -8.77 -6.41
CA ALA A 61 7.79 -8.18 -7.59
C ALA A 61 7.20 -6.81 -7.95
N TYR A 62 5.96 -6.55 -7.57
CA TYR A 62 5.18 -5.34 -7.82
C TYR A 62 4.25 -5.11 -6.63
N TRP A 63 3.04 -4.57 -6.77
CA TRP A 63 2.09 -4.43 -5.67
C TRP A 63 1.79 -5.77 -5.01
N THR A 64 1.83 -5.81 -3.69
CA THR A 64 1.67 -7.09 -2.98
C THR A 64 0.22 -7.51 -2.91
N MET A 65 -0.65 -6.62 -2.41
CA MET A 65 -2.07 -6.91 -2.26
C MET A 65 -2.88 -5.78 -2.88
N HIS A 66 -3.68 -6.09 -3.90
CA HIS A 66 -4.56 -5.13 -4.57
C HIS A 66 -6.02 -5.54 -4.40
N LEU A 67 -6.78 -4.73 -3.66
CA LEU A 67 -8.22 -4.90 -3.43
C LEU A 67 -8.96 -3.96 -4.37
N ILE A 68 -9.67 -4.49 -5.34
CA ILE A 68 -10.40 -3.74 -6.36
C ILE A 68 -11.90 -3.96 -6.20
N GLY A 69 -12.65 -2.92 -5.89
CA GLY A 69 -14.11 -3.02 -5.74
C GLY A 69 -14.55 -4.03 -4.68
N CYS A 70 -13.74 -4.25 -3.67
CA CYS A 70 -14.05 -5.20 -2.59
C CYS A 70 -15.00 -4.58 -1.57
N TYR A 71 -15.84 -5.41 -0.95
CA TYR A 71 -16.77 -4.99 0.07
C TYR A 71 -16.68 -5.87 1.31
N ASP A 72 -16.56 -5.25 2.49
CA ASP A 72 -16.42 -5.90 3.79
C ASP A 72 -15.17 -6.81 3.85
N ALA A 73 -14.00 -6.21 3.78
CA ALA A 73 -12.73 -6.90 3.89
C ALA A 73 -12.09 -6.68 5.28
N LEU A 74 -11.51 -7.74 5.83
CA LEU A 74 -10.70 -7.72 7.04
C LEU A 74 -9.30 -8.26 6.71
N ILE A 75 -8.28 -7.44 6.95
CA ILE A 75 -6.87 -7.81 6.89
C ILE A 75 -6.32 -7.62 8.31
N ASP A 76 -5.91 -8.71 8.96
CA ASP A 76 -5.60 -8.69 10.38
C ASP A 76 -4.38 -9.55 10.72
N GLY A 77 -3.43 -8.97 11.48
CA GLY A 77 -2.29 -9.72 12.00
C GLY A 77 -1.32 -10.25 10.94
N ILE A 78 -1.27 -9.68 9.75
CA ILE A 78 -0.34 -10.12 8.71
C ILE A 78 1.03 -9.47 8.85
N SER A 79 2.07 -10.18 8.40
CA SER A 79 3.39 -9.62 8.14
C SER A 79 3.61 -9.52 6.64
N LEU A 80 3.82 -8.31 6.13
CA LEU A 80 4.11 -8.05 4.72
C LEU A 80 5.53 -7.49 4.64
N LEU A 81 6.46 -8.27 4.07
CA LEU A 81 7.90 -8.02 4.15
C LEU A 81 8.53 -8.00 2.75
N ASN A 82 8.51 -6.86 2.10
CA ASN A 82 9.07 -6.69 0.77
C ASN A 82 10.50 -6.19 0.77
N ASN A 83 11.18 -6.39 -0.33
CA ASN A 83 12.48 -5.76 -0.57
C ASN A 83 12.27 -4.25 -0.80
N LEU A 84 12.90 -3.44 0.06
CA LEU A 84 12.76 -1.98 0.05
C LEU A 84 13.36 -1.31 -1.21
N LYS A 85 14.11 -2.03 -2.02
CA LYS A 85 14.69 -1.52 -3.28
C LYS A 85 13.85 -1.85 -4.52
N ILE A 86 12.75 -2.55 -4.37
CA ILE A 86 11.84 -2.83 -5.50
C ILE A 86 10.81 -1.71 -5.60
N ARG A 87 10.91 -0.90 -6.66
CA ARG A 87 9.94 0.15 -6.99
C ARG A 87 8.56 -0.45 -7.26
N ASN A 88 7.51 0.25 -6.86
CA ASN A 88 6.14 -0.23 -6.92
C ASN A 88 5.94 -1.56 -6.15
N GLY A 89 6.75 -1.80 -5.12
CA GLY A 89 6.57 -2.90 -4.21
C GLY A 89 5.62 -2.51 -3.08
N ASP A 90 4.44 -1.96 -3.42
CA ASP A 90 3.44 -1.50 -2.47
C ASP A 90 2.95 -2.64 -1.58
N GLY A 91 2.51 -2.32 -0.38
CA GLY A 91 1.98 -3.29 0.56
C GLY A 91 0.53 -3.65 0.25
N ILE A 92 -0.38 -2.76 0.62
CA ILE A 92 -1.83 -2.98 0.49
C ILE A 92 -2.44 -1.78 -0.24
N ASP A 93 -2.90 -2.01 -1.46
CA ASP A 93 -3.64 -1.04 -2.25
C ASP A 93 -5.14 -1.31 -2.15
N VAL A 94 -5.87 -0.33 -1.65
CA VAL A 94 -7.33 -0.37 -1.50
C VAL A 94 -7.92 0.53 -2.57
N ASP A 95 -8.47 -0.09 -3.62
CA ASP A 95 -8.91 0.58 -4.83
C ASP A 95 -10.42 0.41 -5.00
N HIS A 96 -11.18 1.52 -5.06
CA HIS A 96 -12.65 1.49 -5.19
C HIS A 96 -13.37 0.57 -4.20
N SER A 97 -12.79 0.33 -3.03
CA SER A 97 -13.28 -0.68 -2.07
C SER A 97 -13.96 -0.03 -0.86
N LYS A 98 -14.88 -0.76 -0.24
CA LYS A 98 -15.70 -0.24 0.85
C LYS A 98 -15.72 -1.16 2.07
N LYS A 99 -15.83 -0.56 3.27
CA LYS A 99 -15.82 -1.27 4.56
C LYS A 99 -14.59 -2.15 4.76
N VAL A 100 -13.42 -1.59 4.48
CA VAL A 100 -12.15 -2.30 4.66
C VAL A 100 -11.56 -1.98 6.03
N ARG A 101 -11.14 -3.03 6.73
CA ARG A 101 -10.46 -2.93 8.02
C ARG A 101 -9.10 -3.59 7.92
N ILE A 102 -8.05 -2.84 8.24
CA ILE A 102 -6.65 -3.31 8.27
C ILE A 102 -6.14 -3.10 9.69
N ALA A 103 -5.74 -4.18 10.36
CA ALA A 103 -5.37 -4.10 11.76
C ALA A 103 -4.17 -5.00 12.12
N ASN A 104 -3.39 -4.58 13.11
CA ASN A 104 -2.34 -5.39 13.73
C ASN A 104 -1.27 -5.90 12.76
N CYS A 105 -0.98 -5.14 11.70
CA CYS A 105 -0.07 -5.56 10.62
C CYS A 105 1.34 -4.98 10.79
N PHE A 106 2.34 -5.76 10.37
CA PHE A 106 3.71 -5.28 10.12
C PHE A 106 3.95 -5.20 8.62
N ILE A 107 4.29 -4.00 8.11
CA ILE A 107 4.42 -3.78 6.67
C ILE A 107 5.76 -3.10 6.36
N GLU A 108 6.57 -3.76 5.55
CA GLU A 108 7.78 -3.19 4.94
C GLU A 108 7.61 -3.22 3.42
N SER A 109 7.72 -2.06 2.77
CA SER A 109 7.48 -1.94 1.33
C SER A 109 8.50 -1.05 0.61
N GLY A 110 8.80 -1.41 -0.62
CA GLY A 110 9.66 -0.63 -1.50
C GLY A 110 8.97 0.62 -2.05
N ASP A 111 7.65 0.67 -1.97
CA ASP A 111 6.81 1.81 -2.29
C ASP A 111 5.82 2.08 -1.14
N ASP A 112 4.56 2.41 -1.39
CA ASP A 112 3.61 2.75 -0.33
C ASP A 112 3.23 1.53 0.54
N CYS A 113 3.11 1.68 1.88
CA CYS A 113 2.70 0.55 2.72
C CYS A 113 1.21 0.27 2.65
N ILE A 114 0.39 1.31 2.85
CA ILE A 114 -1.07 1.23 2.71
C ILE A 114 -1.50 2.42 1.86
N CYS A 115 -2.10 2.13 0.72
CA CYS A 115 -2.50 3.13 -0.25
C CYS A 115 -3.98 3.03 -0.60
N LEU A 116 -4.70 4.16 -0.53
CA LEU A 116 -6.09 4.26 -0.95
C LEU A 116 -6.14 4.92 -2.31
N LYS A 117 -6.85 4.32 -3.25
CA LYS A 117 -6.92 4.77 -4.66
C LYS A 117 -8.34 4.69 -5.20
N ASN A 118 -8.56 5.37 -6.32
CA ASN A 118 -9.68 5.17 -7.23
C ASN A 118 -9.16 5.29 -8.66
N ARG A 119 -8.69 4.18 -9.22
CA ARG A 119 -8.05 4.16 -10.54
C ARG A 119 -9.09 4.15 -11.66
N ARG A 120 -8.81 4.89 -12.73
CA ARG A 120 -9.73 5.09 -13.87
C ARG A 120 -10.21 3.78 -14.51
N GLU A 121 -9.35 2.78 -14.58
CA GLU A 121 -9.70 1.49 -15.17
C GLU A 121 -10.70 0.65 -14.37
N PHE A 122 -11.03 1.10 -13.14
CA PHE A 122 -11.96 0.40 -12.24
C PHE A 122 -13.11 1.31 -11.78
N GLU A 123 -13.39 2.38 -12.50
CA GLU A 123 -14.40 3.39 -12.13
C GLU A 123 -15.80 2.83 -11.91
N GLU A 124 -16.10 1.67 -12.51
CA GLU A 124 -17.39 1.00 -12.33
C GLU A 124 -17.67 0.56 -10.89
N TYR A 125 -16.65 0.47 -10.02
CA TYR A 125 -16.84 0.09 -8.61
C TYR A 125 -17.14 1.30 -7.72
N GLY A 126 -17.00 2.53 -8.21
CA GLY A 126 -17.33 3.77 -7.51
C GLY A 126 -16.33 4.13 -6.40
N SER A 127 -16.81 4.74 -5.34
CA SER A 127 -15.97 5.32 -4.28
C SER A 127 -15.15 4.31 -3.47
N CYS A 128 -14.04 4.78 -2.90
CA CYS A 128 -13.29 4.11 -1.82
C CYS A 128 -13.73 4.73 -0.49
N GLU A 129 -14.45 3.99 0.37
CA GLU A 129 -15.04 4.58 1.57
C GLU A 129 -15.20 3.60 2.74
N ASP A 130 -15.36 4.17 3.94
CA ASP A 130 -15.49 3.43 5.20
C ASP A 130 -14.25 2.56 5.49
N ILE A 131 -13.07 3.17 5.45
CA ILE A 131 -11.79 2.50 5.64
C ILE A 131 -11.24 2.76 7.05
N VAL A 132 -10.89 1.70 7.76
CA VAL A 132 -10.25 1.80 9.08
C VAL A 132 -8.92 1.07 9.08
N VAL A 133 -7.84 1.77 9.44
CA VAL A 133 -6.50 1.20 9.63
C VAL A 133 -6.05 1.47 11.06
N THR A 134 -5.67 0.42 11.79
CA THR A 134 -5.26 0.58 13.18
C THR A 134 -4.17 -0.39 13.62
N ASN A 135 -3.37 0.02 14.62
CA ASN A 135 -2.34 -0.82 15.26
C ASN A 135 -1.31 -1.40 14.27
N CYS A 136 -0.97 -0.67 13.21
CA CYS A 136 0.00 -1.13 12.22
C CYS A 136 1.38 -0.49 12.45
N VAL A 137 2.43 -1.25 12.15
CA VAL A 137 3.81 -0.78 12.12
C VAL A 137 4.30 -0.82 10.68
N MET A 138 4.77 0.31 10.16
CA MET A 138 5.05 0.50 8.74
C MET A 138 6.45 1.06 8.51
N THR A 139 7.14 0.53 7.50
CA THR A 139 8.39 1.07 6.95
C THR A 139 8.28 1.14 5.43
N SER A 140 8.43 2.31 4.86
CA SER A 140 8.28 2.53 3.42
C SER A 140 9.47 3.28 2.83
N ARG A 141 9.86 2.86 1.65
CA ARG A 141 10.83 3.62 0.84
C ARG A 141 10.18 4.84 0.17
N SER A 142 8.85 4.86 0.04
CA SER A 142 8.04 5.93 -0.55
C SER A 142 7.17 6.60 0.52
N CYS A 143 5.97 6.13 0.74
CA CYS A 143 5.05 6.71 1.71
C CYS A 143 4.38 5.61 2.56
N ALA A 144 4.47 5.71 3.88
CA ALA A 144 3.90 4.66 4.74
C ALA A 144 2.37 4.62 4.64
N ILE A 145 1.72 5.78 4.71
CA ILE A 145 0.27 5.94 4.51
C ILE A 145 0.05 6.86 3.32
N LYS A 146 -0.67 6.38 2.30
CA LYS A 146 -0.91 7.14 1.08
C LYS A 146 -2.39 7.22 0.74
N ILE A 147 -2.84 8.39 0.33
CA ILE A 147 -4.11 8.61 -0.36
C ILE A 147 -3.81 9.16 -1.75
N GLY A 148 -4.25 8.44 -2.77
CA GLY A 148 -3.92 8.74 -4.18
C GLY A 148 -2.68 7.98 -4.66
N SER A 149 -1.97 8.42 -5.69
CA SER A 149 -2.19 9.63 -6.52
C SER A 149 -3.45 9.56 -7.37
N GLU A 150 -3.76 8.38 -7.90
CA GLU A 150 -4.92 8.18 -8.75
C GLU A 150 -6.21 8.22 -7.93
N ASN A 151 -7.08 9.15 -8.26
CA ASN A 151 -8.37 9.29 -7.60
C ASN A 151 -9.41 9.89 -8.55
N MET A 152 -10.19 9.03 -9.19
CA MET A 152 -11.23 9.41 -10.14
C MET A 152 -12.60 9.60 -9.49
N ASP A 153 -12.78 9.17 -8.25
CA ASP A 153 -14.03 9.21 -7.51
C ASP A 153 -13.82 9.79 -6.10
N LYS A 154 -14.66 9.47 -5.18
CA LYS A 154 -14.59 9.92 -3.80
C LYS A 154 -13.81 8.94 -2.92
N ILE A 155 -12.83 9.44 -2.15
CA ILE A 155 -12.24 8.74 -1.01
C ILE A 155 -12.81 9.41 0.25
N ASP A 156 -13.56 8.67 1.07
CA ASP A 156 -14.35 9.25 2.14
C ASP A 156 -14.46 8.35 3.38
N ASN A 157 -14.67 8.95 4.55
CA ASN A 157 -14.82 8.23 5.82
C ASN A 157 -13.62 7.32 6.12
N VAL A 158 -12.45 7.89 6.24
CA VAL A 158 -11.19 7.16 6.44
C VAL A 158 -10.59 7.47 7.80
N LEU A 159 -10.24 6.44 8.54
CA LEU A 159 -9.54 6.56 9.82
C LEU A 159 -8.24 5.77 9.82
N PHE A 160 -7.12 6.45 10.05
CA PHE A 160 -5.85 5.86 10.44
C PHE A 160 -5.56 6.18 11.90
N ASN A 161 -5.38 5.16 12.73
CA ASN A 161 -5.25 5.33 14.18
C ASN A 161 -4.23 4.36 14.82
N ASN A 162 -3.55 4.81 15.87
CA ASN A 162 -2.63 4.00 16.66
C ASN A 162 -1.55 3.29 15.81
N CYS A 163 -0.93 3.99 14.89
CA CYS A 163 0.08 3.41 14.00
C CYS A 163 1.49 3.94 14.32
N ILE A 164 2.49 3.13 14.01
CA ILE A 164 3.90 3.52 14.07
C ILE A 164 4.45 3.50 12.64
N ILE A 165 4.95 4.64 12.21
CA ILE A 165 5.72 4.79 10.97
C ILE A 165 7.18 4.99 11.38
N LYS A 166 8.06 4.13 10.90
CA LYS A 166 9.49 4.20 11.25
C LYS A 166 10.36 4.08 10.00
N ASN A 167 11.48 4.79 9.99
CA ASN A 167 12.46 4.74 8.91
C ASN A 167 11.81 4.87 7.51
N SER A 168 10.76 5.67 7.38
CA SER A 168 10.04 5.84 6.12
C SER A 168 10.47 7.10 5.40
N ASN A 169 10.47 7.08 4.07
CA ASN A 169 10.82 8.29 3.32
C ASN A 169 9.74 9.37 3.50
N ARG A 170 8.46 9.01 3.37
CA ARG A 170 7.33 9.85 3.79
C ARG A 170 6.48 9.13 4.83
N GLY A 171 5.94 9.90 5.77
CA GLY A 171 5.02 9.38 6.76
C GLY A 171 3.62 9.25 6.20
N ILE A 172 2.92 10.37 6.05
CA ILE A 172 1.55 10.48 5.57
C ILE A 172 1.54 11.32 4.29
N GLY A 173 1.01 10.78 3.21
CA GLY A 173 0.88 11.45 1.93
C GLY A 173 -0.55 11.51 1.44
N ILE A 174 -1.01 12.71 1.06
CA ILE A 174 -2.25 12.90 0.32
C ILE A 174 -1.88 13.55 -1.00
N GLN A 175 -2.07 12.84 -2.09
CA GLN A 175 -1.77 13.32 -3.44
C GLN A 175 -2.99 13.11 -4.32
N ASN A 176 -3.84 14.12 -4.45
CA ASN A 176 -5.02 14.04 -5.29
C ASN A 176 -4.71 14.62 -6.68
N ARG A 177 -4.47 13.76 -7.66
CA ARG A 177 -4.03 14.17 -9.02
C ARG A 177 -5.11 14.16 -10.08
N ASP A 178 -6.23 13.52 -9.79
CA ASP A 178 -7.36 13.39 -10.72
C ASP A 178 -8.56 14.16 -10.20
N GLU A 179 -9.71 14.00 -10.86
CA GLU A 179 -10.95 14.75 -10.60
C GLU A 179 -11.65 14.38 -9.29
N GLY A 180 -11.25 13.29 -8.66
CA GLY A 180 -11.88 12.79 -7.43
C GLY A 180 -11.68 13.69 -6.22
N THR A 181 -12.41 13.38 -5.17
CA THR A 181 -12.38 14.14 -3.93
C THR A 181 -11.88 13.31 -2.77
N VAL A 182 -11.27 13.95 -1.79
CA VAL A 182 -10.85 13.34 -0.53
C VAL A 182 -11.53 14.10 0.61
N SER A 183 -12.32 13.40 1.44
CA SER A 183 -13.09 14.01 2.53
C SER A 183 -13.18 13.11 3.76
N ASN A 184 -13.49 13.69 4.91
CA ASN A 184 -13.71 12.97 6.17
C ASN A 184 -12.57 12.01 6.52
N VAL A 185 -11.32 12.48 6.47
CA VAL A 185 -10.13 11.69 6.78
C VAL A 185 -9.56 12.12 8.12
N ILE A 186 -9.31 11.14 8.99
CA ILE A 186 -8.73 11.35 10.31
C ILE A 186 -7.44 10.55 10.44
N PHE A 187 -6.38 11.22 10.84
CA PHE A 187 -5.14 10.61 11.31
C PHE A 187 -4.99 10.92 12.80
N SER A 188 -4.90 9.91 13.65
CA SER A 188 -4.79 10.10 15.09
C SER A 188 -3.85 9.10 15.76
N ASN A 189 -3.15 9.54 16.79
CA ASN A 189 -2.22 8.69 17.55
C ASN A 189 -1.19 7.98 16.65
N ILE A 190 -0.57 8.71 15.73
CA ILE A 190 0.44 8.17 14.82
C ILE A 190 1.81 8.71 15.22
N LEU A 191 2.74 7.79 15.50
CA LEU A 191 4.15 8.12 15.64
C LEU A 191 4.78 8.09 14.26
N VAL A 192 5.49 9.16 13.90
CA VAL A 192 6.12 9.30 12.57
C VAL A 192 7.60 9.56 12.72
N ASP A 193 8.40 8.66 12.19
CA ASP A 193 9.85 8.79 12.05
C ASP A 193 10.24 8.64 10.59
N CYS A 194 10.72 9.73 9.98
CA CYS A 194 11.07 9.79 8.58
C CYS A 194 12.58 9.81 8.37
N MET A 195 13.02 9.18 7.29
CA MET A 195 14.42 9.05 6.92
C MET A 195 14.62 9.36 5.44
N PHE A 196 15.57 10.22 5.14
CA PHE A 196 15.97 10.49 3.77
C PHE A 196 16.76 9.32 3.18
N TYR A 197 16.34 8.81 2.04
CA TYR A 197 16.98 7.65 1.40
C TYR A 197 17.87 8.02 0.22
N SER A 198 17.43 8.92 -0.65
CA SER A 198 18.15 9.23 -1.87
C SER A 198 17.66 10.53 -2.51
N ASP A 199 18.59 11.27 -3.12
CA ASP A 199 18.26 12.49 -3.89
C ASP A 199 17.38 12.25 -5.11
N VAL A 200 17.43 11.05 -5.67
CA VAL A 200 16.69 10.68 -6.88
C VAL A 200 15.33 10.04 -6.62
N TRP A 201 15.04 9.69 -5.36
CA TRP A 201 13.73 9.20 -4.96
C TRP A 201 12.73 10.35 -4.79
N TRP A 202 11.45 10.07 -4.96
CA TRP A 202 10.43 11.13 -4.97
C TRP A 202 10.07 11.71 -3.60
N GLY A 203 10.51 11.16 -2.51
CA GLY A 203 10.33 11.73 -1.17
C GLY A 203 11.61 12.39 -0.66
N LYS A 204 11.47 13.33 0.27
CA LYS A 204 12.57 14.05 0.92
C LYS A 204 12.46 14.00 2.45
N ALA A 205 12.02 12.87 2.99
CA ALA A 205 11.77 12.64 4.42
C ALA A 205 10.64 13.52 4.99
N GLU A 206 9.58 13.77 4.21
CA GLU A 206 8.46 14.57 4.70
C GLU A 206 7.56 13.74 5.62
N PRO A 207 7.36 14.13 6.90
CA PRO A 207 6.42 13.45 7.78
C PRO A 207 4.98 13.53 7.29
N ILE A 208 4.61 14.67 6.69
CA ILE A 208 3.30 14.92 6.10
C ILE A 208 3.51 15.63 4.76
N TYR A 209 2.91 15.10 3.72
CA TYR A 209 3.00 15.63 2.36
C TYR A 209 1.61 15.68 1.73
N VAL A 210 1.12 16.88 1.41
CA VAL A 210 -0.21 17.09 0.83
C VAL A 210 -0.10 17.91 -0.45
N THR A 211 -0.63 17.36 -1.53
CA THR A 211 -0.72 18.05 -2.83
C THR A 211 -2.05 17.75 -3.51
N SER A 212 -2.54 18.72 -4.27
CA SER A 212 -3.69 18.59 -5.16
C SER A 212 -3.39 19.36 -6.44
N TYR A 213 -3.87 18.88 -7.57
CA TYR A 213 -3.69 19.51 -8.89
C TYR A 213 -5.04 19.84 -9.48
#